data_a9e163d8a1b0653eb3fc17872fbdf376
#
_entry.id   a9e163d8a1b0653eb3fc17872fbdf376
#
_cell.length_a   1.000
_cell.length_b   1.000
_cell.length_c   1.000
_cell.angle_alpha   90.00
_cell.angle_beta   90.00
_cell.angle_gamma   90.00
#
_symmetry.space_group_name_H-M   'P 1'
#
loop_
_entity.id
_entity.type
_entity.pdbx_description
1 polymer ?
#
loop_
_entity_poly.entity_id
_entity_poly.type
_entity_poly.pdbx_seq_one_letter_code
_entity_poly.pdbx_strand_id
1 'polypeptide(L)'
;IMESIYTKGRDNARTPMQWDDSVNAGFTTGIPWMEVNPNYTEINAEKALENENSVFYYYQKLIQLRKEYDIFAEGDFRLLLEEDENIFAYVREYQGKQMLVVANFTENTVPCTLLKEWQDGEVLICNYSEDGEEGMLRPYESAIYLCGF
;
A
#
# COMPACT_ATOMS: atom_id res chain seq x y z
N ILE A 1 5.48 -24.99 -21.03
CA ILE A 1 6.20 -23.77 -21.51
C ILE A 1 5.41 -22.52 -21.11
N MET A 2 4.12 -22.39 -21.46
CA MET A 2 3.32 -21.20 -21.11
C MET A 2 3.26 -20.97 -19.59
N GLU A 3 3.02 -22.01 -18.80
CA GLU A 3 3.02 -21.93 -17.33
C GLU A 3 4.35 -21.40 -16.77
N SER A 4 5.49 -21.83 -17.35
CA SER A 4 6.81 -21.33 -16.96
C SER A 4 7.02 -19.85 -17.34
N ILE A 5 6.43 -19.40 -18.45
CA ILE A 5 6.47 -17.99 -18.85
C ILE A 5 5.64 -17.14 -17.87
N TYR A 6 4.43 -17.58 -17.53
CA TYR A 6 3.57 -16.87 -16.58
C TYR A 6 4.17 -16.79 -15.16
N THR A 7 4.85 -17.83 -14.71
CA THR A 7 5.41 -17.88 -13.34
C THR A 7 6.81 -17.28 -13.22
N LYS A 8 7.61 -17.28 -14.30
CA LYS A 8 9.02 -16.85 -14.29
C LYS A 8 9.31 -15.67 -15.21
N GLY A 9 8.35 -15.28 -16.05
CA GLY A 9 8.49 -14.14 -16.94
C GLY A 9 8.55 -12.83 -16.18
N ARG A 10 9.52 -11.99 -16.50
CA ARG A 10 9.69 -10.65 -15.89
C ARG A 10 9.09 -9.52 -16.73
N ASP A 11 8.54 -9.85 -17.90
CA ASP A 11 8.10 -8.85 -18.87
C ASP A 11 6.85 -8.10 -18.43
N ASN A 12 5.93 -8.75 -17.71
CA ASN A 12 4.75 -8.13 -17.11
C ASN A 12 5.09 -7.03 -16.08
N ALA A 13 6.26 -7.08 -15.45
CA ALA A 13 6.74 -6.04 -14.54
C ALA A 13 7.61 -4.97 -15.25
N ARG A 14 7.77 -5.04 -16.58
CA ARG A 14 8.64 -4.19 -17.38
C ARG A 14 7.93 -3.57 -18.59
N THR A 15 6.60 -3.59 -18.59
CA THR A 15 5.81 -2.92 -19.63
C THR A 15 6.12 -1.42 -19.65
N PRO A 16 5.97 -0.76 -20.81
CA PRO A 16 6.11 0.68 -20.90
C PRO A 16 5.28 1.42 -19.85
N MET A 17 5.82 2.52 -19.32
CA MET A 17 5.09 3.36 -18.37
C MET A 17 3.83 3.92 -19.03
N GLN A 18 2.72 3.82 -18.34
CA GLN A 18 1.41 4.34 -18.79
C GLN A 18 1.26 5.78 -18.29
N TRP A 19 1.59 6.76 -19.14
CA TRP A 19 1.52 8.17 -18.79
C TRP A 19 0.11 8.73 -18.91
N ASP A 20 -0.58 8.39 -20.02
CA ASP A 20 -1.92 8.87 -20.36
C ASP A 20 -2.68 7.83 -21.21
N ASP A 21 -3.86 8.17 -21.71
CA ASP A 21 -4.69 7.31 -22.53
C ASP A 21 -4.45 7.46 -24.05
N SER A 22 -3.42 8.20 -24.45
CA SER A 22 -3.04 8.36 -25.85
C SER A 22 -2.35 7.12 -26.42
N VAL A 23 -2.06 7.15 -27.73
CA VAL A 23 -1.39 6.02 -28.42
C VAL A 23 -0.09 5.63 -27.69
N ASN A 24 0.08 4.32 -27.48
CA ASN A 24 1.20 3.77 -26.73
C ASN A 24 1.30 4.30 -25.28
N ALA A 25 0.17 4.68 -24.69
CA ALA A 25 0.08 5.22 -23.33
C ALA A 25 0.95 6.47 -23.11
N GLY A 26 1.13 7.31 -24.13
CA GLY A 26 2.04 8.47 -24.09
C GLY A 26 3.53 8.13 -23.94
N PHE A 27 3.89 6.84 -23.97
CA PHE A 27 5.27 6.39 -23.73
C PHE A 27 6.21 6.68 -24.90
N THR A 28 5.75 6.47 -26.15
CA THR A 28 6.55 6.67 -27.37
C THR A 28 5.68 6.95 -28.58
N THR A 29 6.22 7.69 -29.53
CA THR A 29 5.63 7.89 -30.87
C THR A 29 6.00 6.78 -31.86
N GLY A 30 6.97 5.92 -31.51
CA GLY A 30 7.40 4.78 -32.30
C GLY A 30 6.66 3.49 -31.92
N ILE A 31 7.15 2.36 -32.42
CA ILE A 31 6.65 1.03 -32.02
C ILE A 31 7.43 0.58 -30.81
N PRO A 32 6.79 0.41 -29.62
CA PRO A 32 7.50 -0.08 -28.46
C PRO A 32 7.92 -1.54 -28.66
N TRP A 33 9.13 -1.90 -28.26
CA TRP A 33 9.64 -3.27 -28.41
C TRP A 33 8.90 -4.28 -27.48
N MET A 34 8.32 -3.79 -26.40
CA MET A 34 7.44 -4.51 -25.50
C MET A 34 6.05 -3.87 -25.55
N GLU A 35 5.01 -4.68 -25.66
CA GLU A 35 3.64 -4.18 -25.75
C GLU A 35 3.23 -3.41 -24.49
N VAL A 36 2.49 -2.33 -24.69
CA VAL A 36 1.85 -1.59 -23.62
C VAL A 36 0.72 -2.44 -23.04
N ASN A 37 0.56 -2.45 -21.71
CA ASN A 37 -0.58 -3.12 -21.10
C ASN A 37 -1.89 -2.48 -21.60
N PRO A 38 -2.85 -3.25 -22.13
CA PRO A 38 -4.06 -2.71 -22.75
C PRO A 38 -4.97 -1.91 -21.80
N ASN A 39 -4.77 -2.03 -20.48
CA ASN A 39 -5.52 -1.27 -19.49
C ASN A 39 -5.08 0.20 -19.35
N TYR A 40 -4.10 0.66 -20.15
CA TYR A 40 -3.58 2.04 -20.07
C TYR A 40 -4.64 3.13 -20.29
N THR A 41 -5.72 2.80 -20.99
CA THR A 41 -6.86 3.71 -21.17
C THR A 41 -7.63 4.01 -19.89
N GLU A 42 -7.49 3.16 -18.88
CA GLU A 42 -8.15 3.29 -17.57
C GLU A 42 -7.17 3.53 -16.43
N ILE A 43 -5.99 2.89 -16.48
CA ILE A 43 -4.98 2.96 -15.45
C ILE A 43 -3.73 3.63 -16.03
N ASN A 44 -3.50 4.89 -15.68
CA ASN A 44 -2.36 5.65 -16.11
C ASN A 44 -2.02 6.78 -15.12
N ALA A 45 -0.88 7.44 -15.33
CA ALA A 45 -0.39 8.48 -14.42
C ALA A 45 -1.31 9.71 -14.39
N GLU A 46 -1.85 10.13 -15.56
CA GLU A 46 -2.75 11.28 -15.64
C GLU A 46 -3.99 11.07 -14.76
N LYS A 47 -4.68 9.93 -14.92
CA LYS A 47 -5.85 9.59 -14.09
C LYS A 47 -5.51 9.39 -12.62
N ALA A 48 -4.31 8.88 -12.31
CA ALA A 48 -3.87 8.75 -10.93
C ALA A 48 -3.65 10.13 -10.28
N LEU A 49 -3.20 11.13 -11.03
CA LEU A 49 -3.04 12.50 -10.53
C LEU A 49 -4.39 13.24 -10.35
N GLU A 50 -5.42 12.85 -11.09
CA GLU A 50 -6.77 13.41 -10.94
C GLU A 50 -7.55 12.84 -9.76
N ASN A 51 -7.11 11.72 -9.19
CA ASN A 51 -7.80 11.01 -8.10
C ASN A 51 -6.97 11.05 -6.82
N GLU A 52 -7.38 11.86 -5.84
CA GLU A 52 -6.72 11.99 -4.55
C GLU A 52 -6.65 10.67 -3.75
N ASN A 53 -7.52 9.70 -4.03
CA ASN A 53 -7.52 8.37 -3.42
C ASN A 53 -6.69 7.34 -4.23
N SER A 54 -5.91 7.78 -5.21
CA SER A 54 -5.08 6.89 -6.01
C SER A 54 -3.88 6.35 -5.22
N VAL A 55 -3.33 5.23 -5.72
CA VAL A 55 -2.07 4.65 -5.22
C VAL A 55 -0.93 5.66 -5.26
N PHE A 56 -0.93 6.59 -6.25
CA PHE A 56 0.06 7.66 -6.36
C PHE A 56 0.10 8.53 -5.09
N TYR A 57 -1.04 9.08 -4.67
CA TYR A 57 -1.10 9.94 -3.48
C TYR A 57 -0.90 9.17 -2.18
N TYR A 58 -1.39 7.93 -2.11
CA TYR A 58 -1.12 7.08 -0.97
C TYR A 58 0.38 6.83 -0.79
N TYR A 59 1.08 6.49 -1.87
CA TYR A 59 2.53 6.28 -1.86
C TYR A 59 3.32 7.56 -1.56
N GLN A 60 2.89 8.70 -2.14
CA GLN A 60 3.45 10.01 -1.84
C GLN A 60 3.35 10.33 -0.33
N LYS A 61 2.18 10.06 0.29
CA LYS A 61 1.98 10.23 1.73
C LYS A 61 2.89 9.33 2.55
N LEU A 62 3.06 8.07 2.18
CA LEU A 62 3.99 7.16 2.85
C LEU A 62 5.45 7.66 2.81
N ILE A 63 5.89 8.19 1.66
CA ILE A 63 7.23 8.80 1.55
C ILE A 63 7.35 10.04 2.44
N GLN A 64 6.31 10.86 2.50
CA GLN A 64 6.28 12.04 3.38
C GLN A 64 6.38 11.63 4.85
N LEU A 65 5.55 10.70 5.31
CA LEU A 65 5.57 10.17 6.67
C LEU A 65 6.95 9.62 7.05
N ARG A 66 7.59 8.89 6.12
CA ARG A 66 8.94 8.36 6.34
C ARG A 66 10.01 9.45 6.52
N LYS A 67 9.80 10.64 5.92
CA LYS A 67 10.71 11.79 6.08
C LYS A 67 10.41 12.61 7.34
N GLU A 68 9.16 12.60 7.77
CA GLU A 68 8.68 13.40 8.90
C GLU A 68 8.92 12.69 10.24
N TYR A 69 8.80 11.36 10.27
CA TYR A 69 8.90 10.56 11.49
C TYR A 69 10.08 9.61 11.44
N ASP A 70 11.12 9.88 12.23
CA ASP A 70 12.33 9.04 12.31
C ASP A 70 12.03 7.58 12.69
N ILE A 71 10.93 7.32 13.39
CA ILE A 71 10.50 5.98 13.80
C ILE A 71 10.36 5.00 12.62
N PHE A 72 10.07 5.50 11.41
CA PHE A 72 10.02 4.66 10.20
C PHE A 72 11.40 4.13 9.77
N ALA A 73 12.47 4.85 10.09
CA ALA A 73 13.83 4.49 9.71
C ALA A 73 14.63 3.92 10.88
N GLU A 74 14.55 4.58 12.03
CA GLU A 74 15.42 4.33 13.18
C GLU A 74 14.77 3.44 14.27
N GLY A 75 13.44 3.24 14.20
CA GLY A 75 12.72 2.47 15.23
C GLY A 75 13.09 0.98 15.22
N ASP A 76 13.11 0.36 16.38
CA ASP A 76 13.18 -1.08 16.52
C ASP A 76 12.00 -1.76 15.85
N PHE A 77 12.17 -2.98 15.38
CA PHE A 77 11.13 -3.75 14.70
C PHE A 77 10.73 -4.96 15.53
N ARG A 78 9.43 -5.15 15.72
CA ARG A 78 8.89 -6.35 16.35
C ARG A 78 7.63 -6.80 15.61
N LEU A 79 7.70 -8.00 15.03
CA LEU A 79 6.55 -8.64 14.37
C LEU A 79 5.50 -9.00 15.42
N LEU A 80 4.23 -8.84 15.06
CA LEU A 80 3.06 -9.23 15.83
C LEU A 80 2.23 -10.22 15.02
N LEU A 81 1.39 -11.01 15.69
CA LEU A 81 0.49 -11.97 15.04
C LEU A 81 1.23 -12.91 14.06
N GLU A 82 2.39 -13.44 14.45
CA GLU A 82 3.28 -14.22 13.60
C GLU A 82 2.62 -15.45 12.95
N GLU A 83 1.60 -16.03 13.61
CA GLU A 83 0.87 -17.20 13.14
C GLU A 83 -0.46 -16.85 12.43
N ASP A 84 -0.79 -15.55 12.28
CA ASP A 84 -2.02 -15.12 11.60
C ASP A 84 -1.80 -15.11 10.09
N GLU A 85 -2.59 -15.92 9.36
CA GLU A 85 -2.47 -16.03 7.90
C GLU A 85 -3.17 -14.89 7.15
N ASN A 86 -3.98 -14.07 7.82
CA ASN A 86 -4.78 -13.01 7.21
C ASN A 86 -4.22 -11.62 7.46
N ILE A 87 -3.60 -11.42 8.64
CA ILE A 87 -3.15 -10.11 9.09
C ILE A 87 -1.63 -10.08 9.17
N PHE A 88 -1.04 -9.11 8.52
CA PHE A 88 0.36 -8.74 8.75
C PHE A 88 0.40 -7.53 9.68
N ALA A 89 1.06 -7.68 10.82
CA ALA A 89 1.16 -6.61 11.81
C ALA A 89 2.56 -6.54 12.42
N TYR A 90 3.05 -5.33 12.63
CA TYR A 90 4.28 -5.10 13.37
C TYR A 90 4.25 -3.77 14.12
N VAL A 91 5.07 -3.69 15.14
CA VAL A 91 5.32 -2.47 15.90
C VAL A 91 6.75 -2.00 15.68
N ARG A 92 6.93 -0.69 15.61
CA ARG A 92 8.22 -0.03 15.75
C ARG A 92 8.22 0.83 17.00
N GLU A 93 9.40 0.97 17.62
CA GLU A 93 9.58 1.80 18.81
C GLU A 93 10.80 2.70 18.64
N TYR A 94 10.63 3.99 18.93
CA TYR A 94 11.71 4.97 18.85
C TYR A 94 11.46 6.14 19.81
N GLN A 95 12.42 6.41 20.70
CA GLN A 95 12.38 7.54 21.64
C GLN A 95 11.07 7.66 22.45
N GLY A 96 10.55 6.53 22.93
CA GLY A 96 9.31 6.48 23.72
C GLY A 96 8.02 6.59 22.90
N LYS A 97 8.12 6.66 21.58
CA LYS A 97 6.98 6.54 20.66
C LYS A 97 6.86 5.12 20.15
N GLN A 98 5.63 4.69 19.94
CA GLN A 98 5.33 3.39 19.32
C GLN A 98 4.47 3.61 18.07
N MET A 99 4.74 2.84 17.04
CA MET A 99 4.01 2.86 15.78
C MET A 99 3.58 1.45 15.42
N LEU A 100 2.25 1.23 15.32
CA LEU A 100 1.68 0.00 14.80
C LEU A 100 1.45 0.15 13.30
N VAL A 101 1.87 -0.84 12.54
CA VAL A 101 1.45 -1.06 11.16
C VAL A 101 0.64 -2.34 11.11
N VAL A 102 -0.54 -2.29 10.53
CA VAL A 102 -1.44 -3.43 10.39
C VAL A 102 -2.03 -3.47 8.98
N ALA A 103 -2.12 -4.67 8.40
CA ALA A 103 -2.70 -4.87 7.08
C ALA A 103 -3.43 -6.22 6.99
N ASN A 104 -4.65 -6.19 6.48
CA ASN A 104 -5.42 -7.38 6.11
C ASN A 104 -5.09 -7.74 4.65
N PHE A 105 -4.57 -8.95 4.42
CA PHE A 105 -4.21 -9.45 3.09
C PHE A 105 -5.32 -10.27 2.42
N THR A 106 -6.54 -10.21 2.94
CA THR A 106 -7.66 -11.00 2.43
C THR A 106 -8.80 -10.13 1.89
N GLU A 107 -9.67 -10.74 1.10
CA GLU A 107 -10.93 -10.15 0.61
C GLU A 107 -12.06 -10.14 1.65
N ASN A 108 -11.81 -10.65 2.86
CA ASN A 108 -12.79 -10.74 3.92
C ASN A 108 -12.55 -9.67 4.99
N THR A 109 -13.61 -9.28 5.69
CA THR A 109 -13.47 -8.53 6.94
C THR A 109 -13.01 -9.49 8.04
N VAL A 110 -11.95 -9.13 8.76
CA VAL A 110 -11.32 -9.99 9.77
C VAL A 110 -11.21 -9.28 11.12
N PRO A 111 -11.40 -9.98 12.25
CA PRO A 111 -11.21 -9.38 13.57
C PRO A 111 -9.71 -9.13 13.84
N CYS A 112 -9.40 -7.95 14.40
CA CYS A 112 -8.05 -7.58 14.79
C CYS A 112 -8.05 -6.99 16.20
N THR A 113 -7.59 -7.77 17.18
CA THR A 113 -7.58 -7.37 18.61
C THR A 113 -6.65 -6.19 18.86
N LEU A 114 -5.59 -6.04 18.07
CA LEU A 114 -4.63 -4.92 18.20
C LEU A 114 -5.32 -3.55 18.06
N LEU A 115 -6.36 -3.43 17.24
CA LEU A 115 -7.04 -2.15 17.02
C LEU A 115 -7.67 -1.59 18.33
N LYS A 116 -8.10 -2.46 19.24
CA LYS A 116 -8.62 -2.03 20.56
C LYS A 116 -7.52 -1.49 21.47
N GLU A 117 -6.34 -2.08 21.41
CA GLU A 117 -5.18 -1.63 22.20
C GLU A 117 -4.64 -0.28 21.69
N TRP A 118 -4.86 0.00 20.41
CA TRP A 118 -4.36 1.19 19.70
C TRP A 118 -5.45 2.21 19.37
N GLN A 119 -6.64 2.10 19.95
CA GLN A 119 -7.78 2.99 19.69
C GLN A 119 -7.52 4.46 19.98
N ASP A 120 -6.63 4.75 20.95
CA ASP A 120 -6.23 6.12 21.33
C ASP A 120 -5.03 6.66 20.49
N GLY A 121 -4.52 5.85 19.56
CA GLY A 121 -3.43 6.22 18.68
C GLY A 121 -3.86 7.16 17.55
N GLU A 122 -2.97 8.07 17.17
CA GLU A 122 -3.15 8.89 15.96
C GLU A 122 -3.05 8.01 14.72
N VAL A 123 -4.07 8.03 13.86
CA VAL A 123 -4.02 7.37 12.54
C VAL A 123 -3.22 8.24 11.57
N LEU A 124 -1.99 7.84 11.25
CA LEU A 124 -1.15 8.57 10.30
C LEU A 124 -1.59 8.40 8.85
N ILE A 125 -2.05 7.19 8.50
CA ILE A 125 -2.58 6.84 7.18
C ILE A 125 -3.43 5.58 7.27
N CYS A 126 -4.50 5.56 6.50
CA CYS A 126 -5.33 4.40 6.22
C CYS A 126 -5.74 4.44 4.73
N ASN A 127 -5.88 3.30 4.08
CA ASN A 127 -6.34 3.23 2.69
C ASN A 127 -7.87 3.32 2.54
N TYR A 128 -8.59 3.41 3.64
CA TYR A 128 -10.03 3.71 3.69
C TYR A 128 -10.25 5.10 4.27
N SER A 129 -11.17 5.87 3.70
CA SER A 129 -11.48 7.23 4.10
C SER A 129 -12.54 7.32 5.23
N GLU A 130 -13.29 6.26 5.44
CA GLU A 130 -14.37 6.22 6.43
C GLU A 130 -13.98 5.29 7.58
N ASP A 131 -14.55 5.52 8.76
CA ASP A 131 -14.35 4.65 9.91
C ASP A 131 -14.96 3.26 9.63
N GLY A 132 -14.25 2.23 10.06
CA GLY A 132 -14.69 0.84 9.99
C GLY A 132 -15.44 0.40 11.25
N GLU A 133 -15.83 -0.86 11.28
CA GLU A 133 -16.36 -1.51 12.49
C GLU A 133 -15.24 -1.68 13.52
N GLU A 134 -15.54 -1.35 14.78
CA GLU A 134 -14.56 -1.40 15.86
C GLU A 134 -13.95 -2.80 16.03
N GLY A 135 -12.62 -2.86 16.02
CA GLY A 135 -11.86 -4.11 16.16
C GLY A 135 -11.87 -5.01 14.92
N MET A 136 -12.32 -4.51 13.78
CA MET A 136 -12.34 -5.23 12.51
C MET A 136 -11.46 -4.52 11.48
N LEU A 137 -10.80 -5.29 10.63
CA LEU A 137 -10.14 -4.81 9.41
C LEU A 137 -10.97 -5.21 8.20
N ARG A 138 -11.31 -4.25 7.36
CA ARG A 138 -12.01 -4.46 6.07
C ARG A 138 -11.11 -5.21 5.08
N PRO A 139 -11.67 -5.71 3.97
CA PRO A 139 -10.89 -6.33 2.91
C PRO A 139 -9.71 -5.45 2.47
N TYR A 140 -8.50 -5.99 2.51
CA TYR A 140 -7.27 -5.29 2.11
C TYR A 140 -7.02 -3.95 2.83
N GLU A 141 -7.61 -3.75 4.00
CA GLU A 141 -7.36 -2.56 4.81
C GLU A 141 -5.95 -2.56 5.37
N SER A 142 -5.29 -1.41 5.25
CA SER A 142 -4.01 -1.16 5.88
C SER A 142 -4.01 0.19 6.58
N ALA A 143 -3.46 0.23 7.79
CA ALA A 143 -3.39 1.44 8.59
C ALA A 143 -2.08 1.52 9.39
N ILE A 144 -1.68 2.76 9.67
CA ILE A 144 -0.54 3.07 10.54
C ILE A 144 -1.04 3.95 11.68
N TYR A 145 -0.81 3.48 12.91
CA TYR A 145 -1.14 4.18 14.15
C TYR A 145 0.14 4.64 14.85
N LEU A 146 0.12 5.82 15.42
CA LEU A 146 1.20 6.37 16.24
C LEU A 146 0.70 6.65 17.64
N CYS A 147 1.37 6.11 18.65
CA CYS A 147 1.20 6.45 20.05
C CYS A 147 2.50 7.06 20.58
N GLY A 148 2.39 8.14 21.37
CA GLY A 148 3.49 8.72 22.12
C GLY A 148 3.03 9.03 23.54
N PHE A 149 3.86 8.65 24.49
CA PHE A 149 3.70 9.02 25.89
C PHE A 149 4.58 10.23 26.21
#